data_69131ed9bb4549e110983cd5cf94995d
#
_entry.id   69131ed9bb4549e110983cd5cf94995d
#
_cell.length_a   1.000
_cell.length_b   1.000
_cell.length_c   1.000
_cell.angle_alpha   90.00
_cell.angle_beta   90.00
_cell.angle_gamma   90.00
#
_symmetry.space_group_name_H-M   'P 1'
#
loop_
_entity.id
_entity.type
_entity.pdbx_description
1 polymer ?
#
loop_
_entity_poly.entity_id
_entity_poly.type
_entity_poly.pdbx_seq_one_letter_code
_entity_poly.pdbx_strand_id
1 'polypeptide(L)'
;FYGCKSLLSLPDISKWNTNNVPNMEYLFCNCESLLSLPDISKWNTNNITNIEYLFCNCESLSSLPDISKWNTKNITNMAGLFYGCKSLLSLPDISKWNTNNVINMSGLFNNCESLKSLPDISKWITNNVKYMEYLFNACTSLSSLSDISKWNTNNVKTIKYLFNDCKSL
;
A
#
# COMPACT_ATOMS: atom_id res chain seq x y z
N PHE A 1 15.28 7.37 1.68
CA PHE A 1 15.73 6.26 2.56
C PHE A 1 15.82 4.91 1.83
N TYR A 2 15.70 4.92 0.50
CA TYR A 2 15.79 3.68 -0.29
C TYR A 2 17.00 2.83 0.11
N GLY A 3 16.77 1.55 0.44
CA GLY A 3 17.85 0.60 0.72
C GLY A 3 18.55 0.77 2.08
N CYS A 4 17.99 1.56 2.99
CA CYS A 4 18.53 1.71 4.34
C CYS A 4 18.22 0.46 5.20
N LYS A 5 18.80 -0.69 4.84
CA LYS A 5 18.44 -2.00 5.40
C LYS A 5 18.58 -2.10 6.91
N SER A 6 19.58 -1.46 7.50
CA SER A 6 19.87 -1.52 8.94
C SER A 6 19.21 -0.39 9.75
N LEU A 7 18.39 0.46 9.10
CA LEU A 7 17.74 1.58 9.76
C LEU A 7 16.61 1.07 10.66
N LEU A 8 16.72 1.29 11.97
CA LEU A 8 15.72 0.83 12.95
C LEU A 8 14.58 1.84 13.14
N SER A 9 14.88 3.12 13.05
CA SER A 9 13.92 4.21 13.24
C SER A 9 14.33 5.44 12.45
N LEU A 10 13.38 6.35 12.27
CA LEU A 10 13.59 7.62 11.59
C LEU A 10 13.51 8.77 12.61
N PRO A 11 14.21 9.89 12.38
CA PRO A 11 13.94 11.13 13.11
C PRO A 11 12.52 11.62 12.82
N ASP A 12 12.06 12.61 13.58
CA ASP A 12 10.76 13.25 13.31
C ASP A 12 10.76 13.96 11.94
N ILE A 13 10.06 13.38 10.98
CA ILE A 13 9.84 13.90 9.63
C ILE A 13 8.42 14.43 9.43
N SER A 14 7.62 14.54 10.50
CA SER A 14 6.22 14.98 10.45
C SER A 14 6.06 16.38 9.88
N LYS A 15 7.10 17.21 10.03
CA LYS A 15 7.12 18.61 9.56
C LYS A 15 7.68 18.81 8.16
N TRP A 16 8.00 17.76 7.45
CA TRP A 16 8.46 17.90 6.08
C TRP A 16 7.41 18.57 5.21
N ASN A 17 7.84 19.55 4.44
CA ASN A 17 6.97 20.21 3.48
C ASN A 17 6.89 19.36 2.21
N THR A 18 5.78 18.67 2.03
CA THR A 18 5.52 17.80 0.89
C THR A 18 4.63 18.45 -0.19
N ASN A 19 4.35 19.76 -0.08
CA ASN A 19 3.40 20.45 -0.96
C ASN A 19 3.73 20.33 -2.46
N ASN A 20 5.01 20.28 -2.80
CA ASN A 20 5.47 20.25 -4.19
C ASN A 20 6.09 18.90 -4.58
N VAL A 21 5.74 17.82 -3.85
CA VAL A 21 6.25 16.47 -4.12
C VAL A 21 5.23 15.69 -4.94
N PRO A 22 5.44 15.48 -6.24
CA PRO A 22 4.51 14.70 -7.07
C PRO A 22 4.74 13.20 -6.98
N ASN A 23 5.91 12.77 -6.54
CA ASN A 23 6.37 11.39 -6.56
C ASN A 23 7.05 11.00 -5.25
N MET A 24 6.57 9.92 -4.63
CA MET A 24 7.14 9.34 -3.41
C MET A 24 7.54 7.87 -3.61
N GLU A 25 7.71 7.45 -4.88
CA GLU A 25 8.11 6.08 -5.18
C GLU A 25 9.39 5.69 -4.44
N TYR A 26 9.45 4.47 -3.94
CA TYR A 26 10.59 3.86 -3.25
C TYR A 26 11.11 4.60 -2.00
N LEU A 27 10.45 5.63 -1.47
CA LEU A 27 11.02 6.49 -0.41
C LEU A 27 11.53 5.69 0.79
N PHE A 28 10.82 4.65 1.23
CA PHE A 28 11.22 3.76 2.34
C PHE A 28 11.48 2.33 1.88
N CYS A 29 11.51 2.09 0.58
CA CYS A 29 11.68 0.75 0.04
C CYS A 29 13.01 0.13 0.49
N ASN A 30 12.97 -1.15 0.84
CA ASN A 30 14.11 -1.92 1.37
C ASN A 30 14.69 -1.37 2.69
N CYS A 31 13.88 -0.72 3.52
CA CYS A 31 14.21 -0.43 4.91
C CYS A 31 13.85 -1.66 5.77
N GLU A 32 14.56 -2.77 5.57
CA GLU A 32 14.19 -4.10 6.07
C GLU A 32 14.07 -4.17 7.61
N SER A 33 14.90 -3.42 8.33
CA SER A 33 14.94 -3.41 9.81
C SER A 33 14.06 -2.32 10.42
N LEU A 34 13.35 -1.51 9.63
CA LEU A 34 12.58 -0.37 10.14
C LEU A 34 11.39 -0.89 10.98
N LEU A 35 11.41 -0.56 12.29
CA LEU A 35 10.39 -1.04 13.23
C LEU A 35 9.12 -0.20 13.23
N SER A 36 9.26 1.11 13.01
CA SER A 36 8.16 2.07 13.00
C SER A 36 8.47 3.28 12.16
N LEU A 37 7.43 3.96 11.71
CA LEU A 37 7.51 5.26 11.05
C LEU A 37 7.07 6.36 12.02
N PRO A 38 7.67 7.55 11.96
CA PRO A 38 7.13 8.72 12.65
C PRO A 38 5.77 9.13 12.05
N ASP A 39 5.08 10.05 12.72
CA ASP A 39 3.78 10.54 12.23
C ASP A 39 3.91 11.25 10.87
N ILE A 40 3.44 10.59 9.82
CA ILE A 40 3.35 11.12 8.45
C ILE A 40 1.90 11.46 8.04
N SER A 41 0.96 11.45 9.00
CA SER A 41 -0.46 11.74 8.74
C SER A 41 -0.71 13.15 8.22
N LYS A 42 0.21 14.07 8.56
CA LYS A 42 0.11 15.49 8.19
C LYS A 42 0.78 15.84 6.86
N TRP A 43 1.41 14.90 6.21
CA TRP A 43 1.99 15.16 4.90
C TRP A 43 0.91 15.60 3.92
N ASN A 44 1.18 16.66 3.18
CA ASN A 44 0.30 17.11 2.12
C ASN A 44 0.47 16.18 0.90
N THR A 45 -0.54 15.39 0.62
CA THR A 45 -0.54 14.42 -0.49
C THR A 45 -1.34 14.89 -1.70
N ASN A 46 -1.78 16.17 -1.72
CA ASN A 46 -2.66 16.69 -2.77
C ASN A 46 -2.05 16.62 -4.18
N ASN A 47 -0.73 16.75 -4.29
CA ASN A 47 -0.03 16.77 -5.57
C ASN A 47 0.65 15.44 -5.91
N ILE A 48 0.52 14.43 -5.04
CA ILE A 48 1.14 13.12 -5.26
C ILE A 48 0.34 12.34 -6.30
N THR A 49 1.05 11.85 -7.31
CA THR A 49 0.49 11.00 -8.37
C THR A 49 1.03 9.57 -8.33
N ASN A 50 2.18 9.37 -7.69
CA ASN A 50 2.87 8.09 -7.63
C ASN A 50 3.37 7.78 -6.21
N ILE A 51 2.94 6.62 -5.67
CA ILE A 51 3.38 6.06 -4.39
C ILE A 51 3.85 4.61 -4.57
N GLU A 52 4.27 4.27 -5.78
CA GLU A 52 4.75 2.94 -6.14
C GLU A 52 5.88 2.51 -5.20
N TYR A 53 5.79 1.30 -4.65
CA TYR A 53 6.78 0.70 -3.76
C TYR A 53 7.22 1.57 -2.57
N LEU A 54 6.40 2.51 -2.12
CA LEU A 54 6.76 3.46 -1.06
C LEU A 54 7.28 2.77 0.20
N PHE A 55 6.62 1.69 0.66
CA PHE A 55 7.00 0.91 1.83
C PHE A 55 7.48 -0.52 1.49
N CYS A 56 7.86 -0.74 0.25
CA CYS A 56 8.26 -2.06 -0.22
C CYS A 56 9.39 -2.65 0.63
N ASN A 57 9.25 -3.92 1.01
CA ASN A 57 10.23 -4.65 1.81
C ASN A 57 10.64 -3.95 3.13
N CYS A 58 9.71 -3.22 3.75
CA CYS A 58 9.84 -2.85 5.16
C CYS A 58 9.45 -4.08 6.00
N GLU A 59 10.31 -5.09 6.00
CA GLU A 59 9.98 -6.43 6.51
C GLU A 59 9.64 -6.45 8.00
N SER A 60 10.30 -5.59 8.80
CA SER A 60 10.11 -5.51 10.25
C SER A 60 9.00 -4.54 10.68
N LEU A 61 8.39 -3.81 9.74
CA LEU A 61 7.38 -2.81 10.05
C LEU A 61 6.05 -3.49 10.43
N SER A 62 5.70 -3.43 11.72
CA SER A 62 4.51 -4.11 12.25
C SER A 62 3.23 -3.30 12.16
N SER A 63 3.33 -1.98 12.04
CA SER A 63 2.20 -1.05 11.90
C SER A 63 2.60 0.20 11.14
N LEU A 64 1.60 0.91 10.62
CA LEU A 64 1.77 2.18 9.95
C LEU A 64 1.16 3.32 10.79
N PRO A 65 1.68 4.55 10.71
CA PRO A 65 0.99 5.72 11.21
C PRO A 65 -0.34 5.93 10.46
N ASP A 66 -1.21 6.79 10.99
CA ASP A 66 -2.51 7.05 10.37
C ASP A 66 -2.36 7.75 9.01
N ILE A 67 -2.46 6.97 7.93
CA ILE A 67 -2.48 7.45 6.54
C ILE A 67 -3.90 7.52 5.96
N SER A 68 -4.94 7.34 6.78
CA SER A 68 -6.35 7.38 6.34
C SER A 68 -6.76 8.72 5.74
N LYS A 69 -6.07 9.78 6.16
CA LYS A 69 -6.35 11.18 5.73
C LYS A 69 -5.59 11.60 4.47
N TRP A 70 -4.75 10.75 3.94
CA TRP A 70 -4.06 11.07 2.69
C TRP A 70 -5.05 11.33 1.57
N ASN A 71 -4.87 12.43 0.88
CA ASN A 71 -5.63 12.71 -0.35
C ASN A 71 -5.05 11.89 -1.51
N THR A 72 -5.76 10.84 -1.88
CA THR A 72 -5.33 9.89 -2.92
C THR A 72 -5.96 10.18 -4.29
N LYS A 73 -6.72 11.28 -4.41
CA LYS A 73 -7.48 11.62 -5.63
C LYS A 73 -6.63 11.65 -6.91
N ASN A 74 -5.38 12.10 -6.79
CA ASN A 74 -4.50 12.26 -7.96
C ASN A 74 -3.57 11.06 -8.17
N ILE A 75 -3.62 10.04 -7.29
CA ILE A 75 -2.75 8.87 -7.40
C ILE A 75 -3.20 8.01 -8.58
N THR A 76 -2.25 7.73 -9.46
CA THR A 76 -2.41 6.85 -10.62
C THR A 76 -1.69 5.52 -10.47
N ASN A 77 -0.63 5.48 -9.65
CA ASN A 77 0.17 4.29 -9.43
C ASN A 77 0.40 4.05 -7.93
N MET A 78 -0.06 2.89 -7.44
CA MET A 78 0.14 2.40 -6.09
C MET A 78 0.67 0.95 -6.08
N ALA A 79 1.31 0.54 -7.19
CA ALA A 79 1.86 -0.80 -7.29
C ALA A 79 2.86 -1.07 -6.17
N GLY A 80 2.79 -2.24 -5.57
CA GLY A 80 3.72 -2.69 -4.54
C GLY A 80 3.85 -1.79 -3.32
N LEU A 81 2.87 -0.90 -3.05
CA LEU A 81 2.94 0.07 -1.94
C LEU A 81 3.36 -0.59 -0.62
N PHE A 82 2.81 -1.78 -0.32
CA PHE A 82 3.12 -2.57 0.88
C PHE A 82 3.80 -3.91 0.54
N TYR A 83 4.33 -4.05 -0.67
CA TYR A 83 4.99 -5.28 -1.09
C TYR A 83 6.05 -5.70 -0.07
N GLY A 84 5.99 -6.95 0.41
CA GLY A 84 7.01 -7.50 1.30
C GLY A 84 7.01 -6.92 2.72
N CYS A 85 5.96 -6.23 3.16
CA CYS A 85 5.78 -5.82 4.55
C CYS A 85 5.37 -7.05 5.38
N LYS A 86 6.30 -8.00 5.59
CA LYS A 86 6.02 -9.33 6.15
C LYS A 86 5.44 -9.28 7.56
N SER A 87 5.89 -8.34 8.39
CA SER A 87 5.46 -8.19 9.79
C SER A 87 4.22 -7.32 9.98
N LEU A 88 3.67 -6.72 8.91
CA LEU A 88 2.55 -5.80 9.01
C LEU A 88 1.28 -6.53 9.45
N LEU A 89 0.76 -6.20 10.64
CA LEU A 89 -0.37 -6.90 11.26
C LEU A 89 -1.73 -6.37 10.78
N SER A 90 -1.82 -5.07 10.53
CA SER A 90 -3.03 -4.37 10.12
C SER A 90 -2.68 -3.06 9.40
N LEU A 91 -3.64 -2.51 8.71
CA LEU A 91 -3.54 -1.21 8.05
C LEU A 91 -4.43 -0.18 8.75
N PRO A 92 -4.06 1.12 8.72
CA PRO A 92 -5.00 2.21 9.01
C PRO A 92 -6.23 2.14 8.10
N ASP A 93 -7.30 2.86 8.44
CA ASP A 93 -8.52 2.86 7.64
C ASP A 93 -8.31 3.51 6.27
N ILE A 94 -7.96 2.70 5.28
CA ILE A 94 -7.81 3.11 3.87
C ILE A 94 -9.11 2.95 3.05
N SER A 95 -10.23 2.65 3.69
CA SER A 95 -11.53 2.46 3.01
C SER A 95 -11.99 3.71 2.24
N LYS A 96 -11.55 4.88 2.72
CA LYS A 96 -11.93 6.20 2.14
C LYS A 96 -10.97 6.69 1.05
N TRP A 97 -9.94 5.95 0.74
CA TRP A 97 -9.03 6.35 -0.34
C TRP A 97 -9.79 6.45 -1.66
N ASN A 98 -9.58 7.55 -2.34
CA ASN A 98 -10.13 7.75 -3.68
C ASN A 98 -9.24 7.02 -4.70
N THR A 99 -9.75 5.95 -5.27
CA THR A 99 -9.03 5.12 -6.25
C THR A 99 -9.47 5.35 -7.69
N ASN A 100 -10.28 6.38 -7.94
CA ASN A 100 -10.86 6.64 -9.27
C ASN A 100 -9.82 6.76 -10.39
N ASN A 101 -8.66 7.33 -10.10
CA ASN A 101 -7.61 7.57 -11.09
C ASN A 101 -6.53 6.49 -11.09
N VAL A 102 -6.65 5.48 -10.24
CA VAL A 102 -5.63 4.43 -10.14
C VAL A 102 -5.65 3.54 -11.38
N ILE A 103 -4.48 3.38 -11.97
CA ILE A 103 -4.24 2.54 -13.15
C ILE A 103 -3.53 1.24 -12.75
N ASN A 104 -2.64 1.31 -11.76
CA ASN A 104 -1.81 0.19 -11.35
C ASN A 104 -1.92 -0.08 -9.84
N MET A 105 -2.39 -1.30 -9.52
CA MET A 105 -2.48 -1.86 -8.16
C MET A 105 -1.68 -3.16 -8.03
N SER A 106 -0.82 -3.49 -9.01
CA SER A 106 -0.07 -4.75 -9.00
C SER A 106 0.70 -4.91 -7.70
N GLY A 107 0.59 -6.09 -7.08
CA GLY A 107 1.36 -6.43 -5.89
C GLY A 107 1.16 -5.52 -4.68
N LEU A 108 0.07 -4.74 -4.62
CA LEU A 108 -0.17 -3.74 -3.57
C LEU A 108 0.05 -4.31 -2.16
N PHE A 109 -0.41 -5.54 -1.91
CA PHE A 109 -0.27 -6.25 -0.63
C PHE A 109 0.56 -7.54 -0.76
N ASN A 110 1.28 -7.71 -1.86
CA ASN A 110 2.05 -8.93 -2.11
C ASN A 110 3.06 -9.19 -0.99
N ASN A 111 3.12 -10.43 -0.48
CA ASN A 111 3.98 -10.84 0.64
C ASN A 111 3.73 -10.09 1.96
N CYS A 112 2.51 -9.60 2.21
CA CYS A 112 2.09 -9.15 3.53
C CYS A 112 1.70 -10.36 4.38
N GLU A 113 2.69 -11.17 4.77
CA GLU A 113 2.48 -12.50 5.34
C GLU A 113 1.69 -12.50 6.66
N SER A 114 1.88 -11.47 7.50
CA SER A 114 1.24 -11.35 8.82
C SER A 114 -0.09 -10.59 8.81
N LEU A 115 -0.49 -10.05 7.66
CA LEU A 115 -1.70 -9.23 7.54
C LEU A 115 -2.96 -10.10 7.69
N LYS A 116 -3.71 -9.91 8.77
CA LYS A 116 -4.87 -10.75 9.12
C LYS A 116 -6.16 -10.34 8.43
N SER A 117 -6.34 -9.04 8.22
CA SER A 117 -7.52 -8.45 7.59
C SER A 117 -7.18 -7.11 6.94
N LEU A 118 -8.01 -6.69 6.03
CA LEU A 118 -7.95 -5.36 5.40
C LEU A 118 -9.11 -4.50 5.91
N PRO A 119 -8.96 -3.16 5.94
CA PRO A 119 -10.10 -2.25 6.00
C PRO A 119 -11.07 -2.53 4.85
N ASP A 120 -12.31 -2.02 4.96
CA ASP A 120 -13.32 -2.23 3.92
C ASP A 120 -12.93 -1.56 2.59
N ILE A 121 -12.38 -2.34 1.67
CA ILE A 121 -11.99 -1.91 0.33
C ILE A 121 -13.07 -2.17 -0.74
N SER A 122 -14.28 -2.60 -0.34
CA SER A 122 -15.40 -2.87 -1.26
C SER A 122 -15.81 -1.64 -2.07
N LYS A 123 -15.57 -0.45 -1.51
CA LYS A 123 -15.92 0.84 -2.11
C LYS A 123 -14.86 1.42 -3.05
N TRP A 124 -13.72 0.76 -3.17
CA TRP A 124 -12.71 1.22 -4.11
C TRP A 124 -13.23 1.14 -5.54
N ILE A 125 -13.03 2.20 -6.30
CA ILE A 125 -13.43 2.29 -7.69
C ILE A 125 -12.28 1.82 -8.55
N THR A 126 -12.52 0.77 -9.34
CA THR A 126 -11.48 0.09 -10.13
C THR A 126 -11.66 0.28 -11.64
N ASN A 127 -12.53 1.22 -12.04
CA ASN A 127 -12.88 1.42 -13.46
C ASN A 127 -11.68 1.70 -14.37
N ASN A 128 -10.64 2.34 -13.86
CA ASN A 128 -9.44 2.71 -14.62
C ASN A 128 -8.27 1.74 -14.40
N VAL A 129 -8.42 0.75 -13.52
CA VAL A 129 -7.35 -0.17 -13.20
C VAL A 129 -7.07 -1.11 -14.37
N LYS A 130 -5.80 -1.20 -14.74
CA LYS A 130 -5.30 -2.06 -15.82
C LYS A 130 -4.47 -3.22 -15.30
N TYR A 131 -3.85 -3.07 -14.13
CA TYR A 131 -2.92 -4.04 -13.58
C TYR A 131 -3.29 -4.36 -12.14
N MET A 132 -3.59 -5.64 -11.86
CA MET A 132 -3.97 -6.18 -10.54
C MET A 132 -3.21 -7.49 -10.21
N GLU A 133 -2.22 -7.86 -11.03
CA GLU A 133 -1.45 -9.07 -10.77
C GLU A 133 -0.79 -9.04 -9.39
N TYR A 134 -0.75 -10.18 -8.73
CA TYR A 134 -0.16 -10.36 -7.41
C TYR A 134 -0.77 -9.52 -6.28
N LEU A 135 -1.95 -8.93 -6.47
CA LEU A 135 -2.50 -7.93 -5.54
C LEU A 135 -2.50 -8.40 -4.07
N PHE A 136 -2.89 -9.64 -3.83
CA PHE A 136 -2.92 -10.28 -2.51
C PHE A 136 -2.01 -11.52 -2.44
N ASN A 137 -1.11 -11.72 -3.40
CA ASN A 137 -0.25 -12.89 -3.44
C ASN A 137 0.53 -13.04 -2.14
N ALA A 138 0.61 -14.27 -1.64
CA ALA A 138 1.32 -14.63 -0.40
C ALA A 138 0.88 -13.84 0.86
N CYS A 139 -0.37 -13.37 0.91
CA CYS A 139 -0.99 -12.90 2.15
C CYS A 139 -1.41 -14.10 2.99
N THR A 140 -0.45 -14.82 3.56
CA THR A 140 -0.68 -16.15 4.15
C THR A 140 -1.59 -16.15 5.38
N SER A 141 -1.66 -15.03 6.12
CA SER A 141 -2.50 -14.87 7.31
C SER A 141 -3.84 -14.18 7.04
N LEU A 142 -4.08 -13.71 5.81
CA LEU A 142 -5.31 -13.01 5.46
C LEU A 142 -6.49 -13.98 5.51
N SER A 143 -7.35 -13.83 6.52
CA SER A 143 -8.45 -14.75 6.79
C SER A 143 -9.81 -14.26 6.31
N SER A 144 -9.91 -12.99 5.91
CA SER A 144 -11.13 -12.41 5.39
C SER A 144 -10.84 -11.23 4.47
N LEU A 145 -11.72 -11.02 3.51
CA LEU A 145 -11.69 -9.90 2.58
C LEU A 145 -13.09 -9.30 2.48
N SER A 146 -13.19 -7.98 2.39
CA SER A 146 -14.45 -7.31 2.09
C SER A 146 -14.98 -7.73 0.71
N ASP A 147 -16.30 -7.58 0.50
CA ASP A 147 -16.93 -7.93 -0.77
C ASP A 147 -16.39 -7.08 -1.93
N ILE A 148 -15.52 -7.67 -2.74
CA ILE A 148 -14.94 -7.07 -3.93
C ILE A 148 -15.66 -7.45 -5.23
N SER A 149 -16.83 -8.12 -5.15
CA SER A 149 -17.60 -8.56 -6.32
C SER A 149 -18.04 -7.39 -7.23
N LYS A 150 -18.09 -6.17 -6.66
CA LYS A 150 -18.44 -4.95 -7.37
C LYS A 150 -17.27 -4.26 -8.08
N TRP A 151 -16.06 -4.76 -7.91
CA TRP A 151 -14.92 -4.20 -8.63
C TRP A 151 -15.10 -4.36 -10.13
N ASN A 152 -14.98 -3.25 -10.84
CA ASN A 152 -15.03 -3.27 -12.30
C ASN A 152 -13.70 -3.74 -12.86
N THR A 153 -13.70 -4.89 -13.54
CA THR A 153 -12.51 -5.50 -14.15
C THR A 153 -12.44 -5.33 -15.67
N ASN A 154 -13.33 -4.55 -16.27
CA ASN A 154 -13.43 -4.44 -17.74
C ASN A 154 -12.13 -3.96 -18.40
N ASN A 155 -11.35 -3.13 -17.72
CA ASN A 155 -10.09 -2.58 -18.23
C ASN A 155 -8.85 -3.36 -17.73
N VAL A 156 -9.05 -4.36 -16.87
CA VAL A 156 -7.95 -5.14 -16.29
C VAL A 156 -7.33 -6.05 -17.33
N LYS A 157 -6.03 -5.93 -17.52
CA LYS A 157 -5.27 -6.72 -18.50
C LYS A 157 -4.79 -8.06 -17.92
N THR A 158 -4.58 -8.11 -16.62
CA THR A 158 -4.08 -9.30 -15.93
C THR A 158 -4.48 -9.31 -14.46
N ILE A 159 -4.92 -10.49 -14.01
CA ILE A 159 -5.22 -10.82 -12.62
C ILE A 159 -4.36 -12.00 -12.15
N LYS A 160 -3.23 -12.21 -12.82
CA LYS A 160 -2.34 -13.34 -12.56
C LYS A 160 -1.91 -13.33 -11.09
N TYR A 161 -2.02 -14.49 -10.44
CA TYR A 161 -1.63 -14.69 -9.04
C TYR A 161 -2.34 -13.75 -8.04
N LEU A 162 -3.57 -13.31 -8.34
CA LEU A 162 -4.33 -12.37 -7.51
C LEU A 162 -4.40 -12.81 -6.05
N PHE A 163 -4.67 -14.10 -5.79
CA PHE A 163 -4.80 -14.72 -4.47
C PHE A 163 -3.87 -15.93 -4.28
N ASN A 164 -2.80 -16.02 -5.04
CA ASN A 164 -1.88 -17.14 -4.90
C ASN A 164 -1.29 -17.15 -3.47
N ASP A 165 -1.19 -18.34 -2.86
CA ASP A 165 -0.69 -18.52 -1.49
C ASP A 165 -1.44 -17.75 -0.37
N CYS A 166 -2.69 -17.36 -0.58
CA CYS A 166 -3.56 -16.86 0.50
C CYS A 166 -4.12 -18.04 1.32
N LYS A 167 -3.27 -18.67 2.14
CA LYS A 167 -3.57 -19.97 2.79
C LYS A 167 -4.70 -19.92 3.82
N SER A 168 -5.03 -18.73 4.34
CA SER A 168 -6.06 -18.54 5.36
C SER A 168 -7.37 -17.97 4.83
N LEU A 169 -7.47 -17.61 3.56
CA LEU A 169 -8.62 -16.99 2.93
C LEU A 169 -9.70 -17.99 2.50
#